data_f2830a4d98846dfa03e34992abfc5516
#
_entry.id   f2830a4d98846dfa03e34992abfc5516
#
_cell.length_a   1.000
_cell.length_b   1.000
_cell.length_c   1.000
_cell.angle_alpha   90.00
_cell.angle_beta   90.00
_cell.angle_gamma   90.00
#
_symmetry.space_group_name_H-M   'P 1'
#
loop_
_entity.id
_entity.type
_entity.pdbx_description
1 polymer ?
#
loop_
_entity_poly.entity_id
_entity_poly.type
_entity_poly.pdbx_seq_one_letter_code
_entity_poly.pdbx_strand_id
1 'polypeptide(L)'
;MEVFSMLLDFRFQNYKSFLEEACFSMMAAPKQKGLDYSLFNIKKHGKDIKGLCSSVIYGSNAAGKTTVVGAMDTFRSIVLRGNIRNSEDISSPNHAAANLSLVPNQMLTKPEPVEFFIDFVVDKFRVQYGVVMDLSLFLDAKYERKILSEILTVNGN
;
A
#
# COMPACT_ATOMS: atom_id res chain seq x y z
N MET A 1 -22.51 1.61 -15.44
CA MET A 1 -22.56 1.07 -14.07
C MET A 1 -21.31 1.62 -13.37
N GLU A 2 -21.49 2.52 -12.43
CA GLU A 2 -20.34 3.05 -11.67
C GLU A 2 -19.81 1.96 -10.75
N VAL A 3 -18.50 1.70 -10.82
CA VAL A 3 -17.81 0.78 -9.92
C VAL A 3 -17.49 1.54 -8.65
N PHE A 4 -18.09 1.12 -7.55
CA PHE A 4 -17.78 1.68 -6.24
C PHE A 4 -16.50 1.04 -5.69
N SER A 5 -15.51 1.84 -5.34
CA SER A 5 -14.28 1.35 -4.70
C SER A 5 -13.92 2.21 -3.50
N MET A 6 -13.45 1.59 -2.41
CA MET A 6 -13.06 2.26 -1.18
C MET A 6 -11.86 1.58 -0.53
N LEU A 7 -10.81 2.36 -0.30
CA LEU A 7 -9.67 1.93 0.51
C LEU A 7 -10.11 1.83 1.99
N LEU A 8 -9.73 0.74 2.64
CA LEU A 8 -9.91 0.55 4.09
C LEU A 8 -8.59 0.77 4.82
N ASP A 9 -7.56 0.00 4.49
CA ASP A 9 -6.24 0.09 5.09
C ASP A 9 -5.15 -0.06 4.04
N PHE A 10 -4.07 0.68 4.20
CA PHE A 10 -2.81 0.47 3.50
C PHE A 10 -1.69 0.42 4.52
N ARG A 11 -0.90 -0.64 4.50
CA ARG A 11 0.23 -0.84 5.41
C ARG A 11 1.49 -1.11 4.64
N PHE A 12 2.59 -0.67 5.22
CA PHE A 12 3.91 -0.99 4.69
C PHE A 12 4.95 -0.99 5.81
N GLN A 13 6.00 -1.77 5.62
CA GLN A 13 7.11 -1.92 6.58
C GLN A 13 8.43 -1.94 5.83
N ASN A 14 9.49 -1.51 6.52
CA ASN A 14 10.86 -1.50 6.02
C ASN A 14 11.01 -0.78 4.67
N TYR A 15 10.30 0.34 4.50
CA TYR A 15 10.31 1.11 3.26
C TYR A 15 10.79 2.54 3.48
N LYS A 16 11.87 2.94 2.82
CA LYS A 16 12.49 4.27 2.90
C LYS A 16 12.77 4.67 4.36
N SER A 17 12.08 5.69 4.88
CA SER A 17 12.27 6.20 6.25
C SER A 17 11.49 5.43 7.32
N PHE A 18 10.66 4.47 6.94
CA PHE A 18 9.88 3.66 7.86
C PHE A 18 10.52 2.29 8.05
N LEU A 19 10.98 2.00 9.26
CA LEU A 19 11.48 0.69 9.65
C LEU A 19 10.31 -0.19 10.14
N GLU A 20 9.54 0.34 11.07
CA GLU A 20 8.37 -0.33 11.62
C GLU A 20 7.16 -0.24 10.67
N GLU A 21 6.15 -1.05 10.94
CA GLU A 21 4.89 -1.00 10.19
C GLU A 21 4.23 0.39 10.32
N ALA A 22 3.92 0.97 9.19
CA ALA A 22 3.09 2.16 9.07
C ALA A 22 1.74 1.78 8.50
N CYS A 23 0.67 2.27 9.11
CA CYS A 23 -0.70 2.04 8.65
C CYS A 23 -1.39 3.36 8.31
N PHE A 24 -1.88 3.45 7.08
CA PHE A 24 -2.82 4.49 6.65
C PHE A 24 -4.21 3.88 6.57
N SER A 25 -5.07 4.26 7.52
CA SER A 25 -6.43 3.72 7.63
C SER A 25 -7.47 4.75 7.21
N MET A 26 -8.41 4.31 6.37
CA MET A 26 -9.63 5.02 6.00
C MET A 26 -10.85 4.44 6.74
N MET A 27 -10.65 3.53 7.69
CA MET A 27 -11.74 3.01 8.50
C MET A 27 -12.23 4.07 9.50
N ALA A 28 -13.55 4.20 9.63
CA ALA A 28 -14.12 5.11 10.60
C ALA A 28 -13.84 4.63 12.04
N ALA A 29 -13.48 5.56 12.92
CA ALA A 29 -13.33 5.26 14.34
C ALA A 29 -14.67 4.79 14.93
N PRO A 30 -14.66 3.80 15.83
CA PRO A 30 -15.89 3.33 16.45
C PRO A 30 -16.57 4.45 17.27
N LYS A 31 -17.91 4.48 17.22
CA LYS A 31 -18.76 5.40 18.01
C LYS A 31 -18.70 6.90 17.63
N GLN A 32 -18.28 7.26 16.44
CA GLN A 32 -18.43 8.64 15.97
C GLN A 32 -19.93 8.97 15.79
N LYS A 33 -20.37 10.07 16.39
CA LYS A 33 -21.72 10.62 16.24
C LYS A 33 -21.68 11.93 15.46
N GLY A 34 -22.68 12.15 14.62
CA GLY A 34 -22.87 13.44 13.94
C GLY A 34 -22.02 13.69 12.69
N LEU A 35 -21.28 12.67 12.20
CA LEU A 35 -20.44 12.76 10.99
C LEU A 35 -20.88 11.78 9.89
N ASP A 36 -22.14 11.35 9.91
CA ASP A 36 -22.64 10.34 8.96
C ASP A 36 -22.55 10.79 7.50
N TYR A 37 -22.56 12.09 7.23
CA TYR A 37 -22.38 12.66 5.88
C TYR A 37 -20.96 12.49 5.33
N SER A 38 -19.98 12.22 6.17
CA SER A 38 -18.55 12.01 5.80
C SER A 38 -18.16 10.54 5.76
N LEU A 39 -19.12 9.63 5.92
CA LEU A 39 -18.89 8.20 5.98
C LEU A 39 -19.55 7.48 4.82
N PHE A 40 -18.82 6.55 4.24
CA PHE A 40 -19.39 5.51 3.40
C PHE A 40 -19.78 4.30 4.25
N ASN A 41 -20.99 3.81 4.05
CA ASN A 41 -21.47 2.59 4.70
C ASN A 41 -21.67 1.49 3.67
N ILE A 42 -20.95 0.39 3.83
CA ILE A 42 -21.09 -0.80 3.01
C ILE A 42 -21.69 -1.90 3.87
N LYS A 43 -22.90 -2.34 3.53
CA LYS A 43 -23.56 -3.48 4.18
C LYS A 43 -23.08 -4.77 3.54
N LYS A 44 -22.44 -5.64 4.32
CA LYS A 44 -21.97 -6.94 3.86
C LYS A 44 -22.24 -8.03 4.89
N HIS A 45 -23.02 -9.06 4.50
CA HIS A 45 -23.30 -10.26 5.33
C HIS A 45 -23.58 -9.94 6.80
N GLY A 46 -24.42 -8.91 7.06
CA GLY A 46 -24.78 -8.51 8.43
C GLY A 46 -23.73 -7.69 9.20
N LYS A 47 -22.62 -7.34 8.55
CA LYS A 47 -21.62 -6.40 9.11
C LYS A 47 -21.61 -5.11 8.29
N ASP A 48 -21.70 -3.98 8.98
CA ASP A 48 -21.53 -2.66 8.37
C ASP A 48 -20.05 -2.29 8.39
N ILE A 49 -19.47 -2.09 7.22
CA ILE A 49 -18.14 -1.52 7.07
C ILE A 49 -18.31 -0.02 6.85
N LYS A 50 -17.74 0.79 7.73
CA LYS A 50 -17.77 2.25 7.63
C LYS A 50 -16.39 2.76 7.26
N GLY A 51 -16.31 3.48 6.15
CA GLY A 51 -15.09 4.12 5.69
C GLY A 51 -15.23 5.64 5.61
N LEU A 52 -14.11 6.33 5.70
CA LEU A 52 -14.03 7.78 5.58
C LEU A 52 -14.06 8.18 4.10
N CYS A 53 -14.78 9.26 3.77
CA CYS A 53 -14.79 9.84 2.43
C CYS A 53 -13.46 10.55 2.10
N SER A 54 -12.76 11.04 3.11
CA SER A 54 -11.50 11.75 2.96
C SER A 54 -10.64 11.64 4.21
N SER A 55 -9.34 11.78 4.06
CA SER A 55 -8.37 11.83 5.15
C SER A 55 -7.30 12.88 4.85
N VAL A 56 -6.73 13.46 5.89
CA VAL A 56 -5.66 14.46 5.78
C VAL A 56 -4.43 13.97 6.53
N ILE A 57 -3.29 13.96 5.83
CA ILE A 57 -2.00 13.67 6.44
C ILE A 57 -1.30 14.98 6.73
N TYR A 58 -1.03 15.26 7.99
CA TYR A 58 -0.30 16.45 8.41
C TYR A 58 0.87 16.09 9.33
N GLY A 59 1.83 16.99 9.46
CA GLY A 59 3.01 16.81 10.30
C GLY A 59 4.13 17.76 9.91
N SER A 60 5.23 17.77 10.68
CA SER A 60 6.41 18.57 10.42
C SER A 60 7.09 18.21 9.08
N ASN A 61 8.01 19.04 8.62
CA ASN A 61 8.85 18.70 7.47
C ASN A 61 9.69 17.45 7.80
N ALA A 62 9.93 16.61 6.80
CA ALA A 62 10.63 15.33 6.93
C ALA A 62 9.94 14.26 7.80
N ALA A 63 8.69 14.45 8.25
CA ALA A 63 7.94 13.46 9.03
C ALA A 63 7.42 12.25 8.22
N GLY A 64 7.85 12.07 6.98
CA GLY A 64 7.48 10.90 6.17
C GLY A 64 6.14 11.02 5.40
N LYS A 65 5.46 12.17 5.40
CA LYS A 65 4.18 12.35 4.68
C LYS A 65 4.24 11.91 3.21
N THR A 66 5.27 12.38 2.50
CA THR A 66 5.50 12.04 1.08
C THR A 66 5.84 10.55 0.91
N THR A 67 6.45 9.93 1.91
CA THR A 67 6.78 8.50 1.88
C THR A 67 5.52 7.64 1.93
N VAL A 68 4.50 8.03 2.70
CA VAL A 68 3.22 7.31 2.75
C VAL A 68 2.55 7.31 1.37
N VAL A 69 2.44 8.49 0.74
CA VAL A 69 1.85 8.61 -0.61
C VAL A 69 2.70 7.87 -1.65
N GLY A 70 4.04 8.01 -1.55
CA GLY A 70 4.98 7.32 -2.43
C GLY A 70 4.96 5.79 -2.29
N ALA A 71 4.67 5.28 -1.08
CA ALA A 71 4.49 3.85 -0.84
C ALA A 71 3.26 3.31 -1.58
N MET A 72 2.13 4.03 -1.55
CA MET A 72 0.92 3.66 -2.29
C MET A 72 1.17 3.65 -3.80
N ASP A 73 1.85 4.68 -4.33
CA ASP A 73 2.17 4.76 -5.76
C ASP A 73 3.14 3.67 -6.20
N THR A 74 4.15 3.38 -5.37
CA THR A 74 5.09 2.28 -5.60
C THR A 74 4.35 0.93 -5.62
N PHE A 75 3.49 0.68 -4.64
CA PHE A 75 2.70 -0.55 -4.58
C PHE A 75 1.76 -0.69 -5.80
N ARG A 76 1.05 0.38 -6.15
CA ARG A 76 0.24 0.43 -7.38
C ARG A 76 1.07 0.08 -8.61
N SER A 77 2.29 0.62 -8.70
CA SER A 77 3.20 0.35 -9.81
C SER A 77 3.66 -1.10 -9.86
N ILE A 78 3.92 -1.74 -8.71
CA ILE A 78 4.24 -3.17 -8.62
C ILE A 78 3.08 -4.01 -9.19
N VAL A 79 1.85 -3.75 -8.74
CA VAL A 79 0.66 -4.48 -9.19
C VAL A 79 0.44 -4.32 -10.70
N LEU A 80 0.55 -3.10 -11.23
CA LEU A 80 0.34 -2.83 -12.66
C LEU A 80 1.42 -3.44 -13.55
N ARG A 81 2.66 -3.54 -13.07
CA ARG A 81 3.79 -4.13 -13.81
C ARG A 81 3.80 -5.64 -13.74
N GLY A 82 3.29 -6.22 -12.66
CA GLY A 82 3.41 -7.65 -12.36
C GLY A 82 4.84 -8.11 -12.07
N ASN A 83 5.76 -7.19 -11.73
CA ASN A 83 7.13 -7.52 -11.34
C ASN A 83 7.77 -6.39 -10.52
N ILE A 84 8.87 -6.70 -9.81
CA ILE A 84 9.62 -5.78 -8.96
C ILE A 84 11.03 -5.45 -9.51
N ARG A 85 11.33 -5.82 -10.73
CA ARG A 85 12.64 -5.57 -11.35
C ARG A 85 12.87 -4.08 -11.56
N ASN A 86 14.09 -3.61 -11.33
CA ASN A 86 14.53 -2.32 -11.83
C ASN A 86 14.67 -2.45 -13.34
N SER A 87 13.82 -1.77 -14.08
CA SER A 87 13.97 -1.66 -15.52
C SER A 87 14.67 -0.34 -15.82
N GLU A 88 15.88 -0.40 -16.34
CA GLU A 88 16.55 0.73 -16.99
C GLU A 88 15.99 0.96 -18.41
N ASP A 89 15.13 0.09 -18.87
CA ASP A 89 14.60 0.12 -20.23
C ASP A 89 13.51 1.19 -20.36
N ILE A 90 13.93 2.32 -20.91
CA ILE A 90 13.09 3.51 -21.17
C ILE A 90 12.06 3.24 -22.29
N SER A 91 12.16 2.12 -22.98
CA SER A 91 11.29 1.75 -24.11
C SER A 91 9.93 1.16 -23.72
N SER A 92 9.68 0.95 -22.43
CA SER A 92 8.39 0.46 -21.95
C SER A 92 7.29 1.50 -22.18
N PRO A 93 6.13 1.11 -22.76
CA PRO A 93 5.00 2.02 -22.98
C PRO A 93 4.41 2.60 -21.68
N ASN A 94 4.77 2.07 -20.53
CA ASN A 94 4.41 2.58 -19.19
C ASN A 94 5.58 3.34 -18.56
N HIS A 95 5.93 4.50 -19.08
CA HIS A 95 6.99 5.35 -18.53
C HIS A 95 6.82 5.69 -17.03
N ALA A 96 5.60 5.79 -16.53
CA ALA A 96 5.32 6.01 -15.10
C ALA A 96 5.81 4.88 -14.21
N ALA A 97 6.03 3.68 -14.76
CA ALA A 97 6.52 2.51 -14.05
C ALA A 97 8.01 2.21 -14.29
N ALA A 98 8.70 3.01 -15.10
CA ALA A 98 10.11 2.74 -15.50
C ALA A 98 11.06 2.78 -14.29
N ASN A 99 10.83 3.68 -13.34
CA ASN A 99 11.64 3.82 -12.13
C ASN A 99 10.84 3.43 -10.90
N LEU A 100 10.83 2.15 -10.58
CA LEU A 100 10.20 1.66 -9.37
C LEU A 100 10.98 2.15 -8.14
N SER A 101 10.46 3.14 -7.41
CA SER A 101 11.07 3.68 -6.19
C SER A 101 10.94 2.71 -5.01
N LEU A 102 11.38 1.47 -5.23
CA LEU A 102 11.31 0.37 -4.30
C LEU A 102 12.63 0.27 -3.56
N VAL A 103 12.69 0.89 -2.39
CA VAL A 103 13.92 1.10 -1.60
C VAL A 103 13.69 0.63 -0.17
N PRO A 104 14.50 -0.33 0.36
CA PRO A 104 14.42 -0.74 1.76
C PRO A 104 14.89 0.39 2.69
N ASN A 105 14.66 0.24 3.98
CA ASN A 105 15.13 1.20 4.97
C ASN A 105 16.67 1.27 4.98
N GLN A 106 17.22 2.49 4.97
CA GLN A 106 18.65 2.74 4.87
C GLN A 106 19.43 2.43 6.17
N MET A 107 18.73 2.32 7.29
CA MET A 107 19.34 2.08 8.60
C MET A 107 19.58 0.60 8.88
N LEU A 108 19.11 -0.29 8.02
CA LEU A 108 19.31 -1.72 8.18
C LEU A 108 20.77 -2.11 7.94
N THR A 109 21.30 -2.92 8.85
CA THR A 109 22.61 -3.54 8.75
C THR A 109 22.55 -4.98 8.23
N LYS A 110 21.36 -5.56 8.19
CA LYS A 110 21.07 -6.89 7.64
C LYS A 110 19.84 -6.79 6.76
N PRO A 111 19.74 -7.61 5.69
CA PRO A 111 18.56 -7.65 4.86
C PRO A 111 17.33 -8.05 5.68
N GLU A 112 16.26 -7.27 5.58
CA GLU A 112 14.95 -7.56 6.13
C GLU A 112 13.90 -7.36 5.03
N PRO A 113 12.81 -8.13 5.04
CA PRO A 113 11.78 -8.00 4.02
C PRO A 113 11.15 -6.61 4.00
N VAL A 114 10.82 -6.13 2.81
CA VAL A 114 9.91 -5.01 2.60
C VAL A 114 8.52 -5.56 2.38
N GLU A 115 7.56 -5.02 3.11
CA GLU A 115 6.19 -5.50 3.08
C GLU A 115 5.23 -4.40 2.66
N PHE A 116 4.26 -4.77 1.81
CA PHE A 116 3.11 -3.94 1.46
C PHE A 116 1.83 -4.75 1.62
N PHE A 117 0.81 -4.11 2.12
CA PHE A 117 -0.52 -4.68 2.28
C PHE A 117 -1.60 -3.64 2.00
N ILE A 118 -2.63 -4.03 1.28
CA ILE A 118 -3.83 -3.22 1.02
C ILE A 118 -5.09 -3.99 1.37
N ASP A 119 -6.05 -3.31 1.97
CA ASP A 119 -7.41 -3.79 2.21
C ASP A 119 -8.39 -2.78 1.63
N PHE A 120 -9.23 -3.21 0.71
CA PHE A 120 -10.19 -2.34 0.04
C PHE A 120 -11.47 -3.09 -0.31
N VAL A 121 -12.51 -2.32 -0.58
CA VAL A 121 -13.76 -2.85 -1.10
C VAL A 121 -13.95 -2.35 -2.52
N VAL A 122 -14.33 -3.26 -3.41
CA VAL A 122 -14.78 -2.93 -4.76
C VAL A 122 -16.13 -3.60 -4.98
N ASP A 123 -17.16 -2.79 -5.23
CA ASP A 123 -18.56 -3.23 -5.29
C ASP A 123 -18.96 -4.05 -4.05
N LYS A 124 -19.10 -5.37 -4.20
CA LYS A 124 -19.50 -6.30 -3.13
C LYS A 124 -18.33 -7.10 -2.54
N PHE A 125 -17.13 -6.90 -3.07
CA PHE A 125 -15.96 -7.70 -2.71
C PHE A 125 -15.04 -6.90 -1.80
N ARG A 126 -14.69 -7.47 -0.63
CA ARG A 126 -13.55 -7.03 0.15
C ARG A 126 -12.33 -7.78 -0.34
N VAL A 127 -11.34 -7.07 -0.77
CA VAL A 127 -10.10 -7.60 -1.31
C VAL A 127 -8.96 -7.19 -0.40
N GLN A 128 -8.16 -8.17 -0.02
CA GLN A 128 -6.94 -7.98 0.74
C GLN A 128 -5.80 -8.54 -0.10
N TYR A 129 -4.79 -7.73 -0.32
CA TYR A 129 -3.62 -8.14 -1.08
C TYR A 129 -2.36 -7.71 -0.34
N GLY A 130 -1.45 -8.66 -0.17
CA GLY A 130 -0.17 -8.45 0.49
C GLY A 130 0.97 -9.01 -0.33
N VAL A 131 2.12 -8.34 -0.32
CA VAL A 131 3.35 -8.77 -0.93
C VAL A 131 4.53 -8.54 0.02
N VAL A 132 5.37 -9.56 0.16
CA VAL A 132 6.60 -9.54 0.95
C VAL A 132 7.77 -9.75 -0.01
N MET A 133 8.76 -8.86 0.06
CA MET A 133 9.84 -8.81 -0.91
C MET A 133 11.20 -8.76 -0.23
N ASP A 134 12.17 -9.46 -0.80
CA ASP A 134 13.58 -9.31 -0.47
C ASP A 134 14.25 -8.36 -1.49
N LEU A 135 14.69 -7.23 -1.00
CA LEU A 135 15.36 -6.18 -1.79
C LEU A 135 16.84 -6.05 -1.44
N SER A 136 17.36 -6.91 -0.54
CA SER A 136 18.68 -6.76 0.08
C SER A 136 18.83 -5.46 0.89
N LEU A 137 20.02 -4.93 0.97
CA LEU A 137 20.32 -3.66 1.62
C LEU A 137 20.20 -2.49 0.65
N PHE A 138 20.04 -1.30 1.21
CA PHE A 138 20.08 -0.06 0.45
C PHE A 138 21.38 0.05 -0.36
N LEU A 139 21.27 0.46 -1.63
CA LEU A 139 22.38 0.57 -2.60
C LEU A 139 23.00 -0.74 -3.10
N ASP A 140 22.42 -1.89 -2.80
CA ASP A 140 22.85 -3.16 -3.42
C ASP A 140 22.26 -3.29 -4.84
N ALA A 141 22.85 -2.53 -5.79
CA ALA A 141 22.34 -2.42 -7.16
C ALA A 141 22.45 -3.74 -7.96
N LYS A 142 23.28 -4.68 -7.50
CA LYS A 142 23.49 -5.98 -8.18
C LYS A 142 22.55 -7.08 -7.66
N TYR A 143 21.85 -6.82 -6.57
CA TYR A 143 20.97 -7.81 -5.97
C TYR A 143 19.72 -8.03 -6.83
N GLU A 144 19.45 -9.27 -7.15
CA GLU A 144 18.23 -9.64 -7.85
C GLU A 144 17.06 -9.67 -6.85
N ARG A 145 16.15 -8.72 -6.97
CA ARG A 145 14.97 -8.59 -6.11
C ARG A 145 14.06 -9.81 -6.23
N LYS A 146 13.52 -10.28 -5.10
CA LYS A 146 12.68 -11.48 -5.03
C LYS A 146 11.38 -11.19 -4.32
N ILE A 147 10.29 -11.73 -4.84
CA ILE A 147 9.03 -11.84 -4.10
C ILE A 147 9.15 -13.09 -3.23
N LEU A 148 9.04 -12.90 -1.91
CA LEU A 148 9.09 -13.98 -0.94
C LEU A 148 7.72 -14.59 -0.70
N SER A 149 6.68 -13.75 -0.69
CA SER A 149 5.30 -14.17 -0.47
C SER A 149 4.34 -13.19 -1.13
N GLU A 150 3.26 -13.72 -1.66
CA GLU A 150 2.17 -12.97 -2.25
C GLU A 150 0.85 -13.61 -1.82
N ILE A 151 -0.05 -12.81 -1.27
CA ILE A 151 -1.34 -13.28 -0.74
C ILE A 151 -2.44 -12.39 -1.28
N LEU A 152 -3.43 -13.02 -1.93
CA LEU A 152 -4.66 -12.38 -2.35
C LEU A 152 -5.84 -13.08 -1.67
N THR A 153 -6.64 -12.33 -0.94
CA THR A 153 -7.84 -12.82 -0.27
C THR A 153 -9.05 -12.03 -0.74
N VAL A 154 -10.09 -12.73 -1.15
CA VAL A 154 -11.36 -12.11 -1.55
C VAL A 154 -12.46 -12.60 -0.61
N ASN A 155 -13.13 -11.67 0.08
CA ASN A 155 -14.19 -11.96 1.05
C ASN A 155 -13.77 -12.86 2.22
N GLY A 156 -12.48 -12.93 2.54
CA GLY A 156 -11.95 -13.72 3.63
C GLY A 156 -11.64 -15.19 3.26
N ASN A 157 -11.58 -15.51 1.96
CA ASN A 157 -11.19 -16.83 1.44
C ASN A 157 -9.92 -16.68 0.61
#